data_efd7536d358e21def479ed281d80a1ff
#
_entry.id   efd7536d358e21def479ed281d80a1ff
#
_cell.length_a   1.000
_cell.length_b   1.000
_cell.length_c   1.000
_cell.angle_alpha   90.00
_cell.angle_beta   90.00
_cell.angle_gamma   90.00
#
_symmetry.space_group_name_H-M   'P 1'
#
loop_
_entity.id
_entity.type
_entity.pdbx_description
1 polymer ?
#
loop_
_entity_poly.entity_id
_entity_poly.type
_entity_poly.pdbx_seq_one_letter_code
_entity_poly.pdbx_strand_id
1 'polypeptide(L)'
;MQAVFHHSNDENTLQTRVVNNIANLLNDETIDLDDVVLVTNSGGLQLVLEDSPERERVVELLERGVTVKQCQNTIEGTDVTAADLIDGVELVPSGVGELTRLQNEGYAYLVP
;
A
#
# COMPACT_ATOMS: atom_id res chain seq x y z
N MET A 1 15.53 -9.09 3.59
CA MET A 1 14.81 -8.06 4.38
C MET A 1 13.38 -7.93 3.88
N GLN A 2 12.47 -7.57 4.77
CA GLN A 2 11.06 -7.40 4.46
C GLN A 2 10.62 -6.02 4.95
N ALA A 3 9.83 -5.33 4.16
CA ALA A 3 9.37 -3.99 4.50
C ALA A 3 7.87 -3.86 4.30
N VAL A 4 7.20 -3.13 5.21
CA VAL A 4 5.81 -2.73 5.04
C VAL A 4 5.72 -1.21 5.12
N PHE A 5 5.14 -0.64 4.07
CA PHE A 5 4.81 0.79 4.00
C PHE A 5 3.37 0.98 4.45
N HIS A 6 3.18 1.97 5.30
CA HIS A 6 1.85 2.31 5.80
C HIS A 6 1.45 3.69 5.25
N HIS A 7 0.31 3.77 4.59
CA HIS A 7 -0.18 5.01 4.00
C HIS A 7 -1.63 5.26 4.40
N SER A 8 -1.86 6.39 5.08
CA SER A 8 -3.18 6.72 5.64
C SER A 8 -3.64 8.15 5.29
N ASN A 9 -3.03 8.78 4.28
CA ASN A 9 -3.27 10.17 3.96
C ASN A 9 -3.84 10.33 2.55
N ASP A 10 -4.72 11.32 2.34
CA ASP A 10 -5.38 11.57 1.07
C ASP A 10 -4.75 12.69 0.24
N GLU A 11 -3.73 13.37 0.74
CA GLU A 11 -3.05 14.43 -0.01
C GLU A 11 -2.27 13.89 -1.19
N ASN A 12 -2.42 14.51 -2.36
CA ASN A 12 -1.76 14.06 -3.59
C ASN A 12 -0.24 14.03 -3.47
N THR A 13 0.37 15.00 -2.78
CA THR A 13 1.82 15.03 -2.58
C THR A 13 2.30 13.83 -1.76
N LEU A 14 1.50 13.38 -0.80
CA LEU A 14 1.84 12.22 0.02
C LEU A 14 1.60 10.92 -0.74
N GLN A 15 0.60 10.87 -1.62
CA GLN A 15 0.39 9.73 -2.52
C GLN A 15 1.63 9.55 -3.41
N THR A 16 2.10 10.64 -4.01
CA THR A 16 3.31 10.62 -4.84
C THR A 16 4.53 10.21 -4.06
N ARG A 17 4.66 10.71 -2.83
CA ARG A 17 5.80 10.38 -1.95
C ARG A 17 5.87 8.89 -1.64
N VAL A 18 4.74 8.29 -1.31
CA VAL A 18 4.70 6.87 -0.96
C VAL A 18 5.14 6.00 -2.15
N VAL A 19 4.60 6.24 -3.34
CA VAL A 19 5.00 5.44 -4.51
C VAL A 19 6.45 5.67 -4.89
N ASN A 20 6.95 6.90 -4.74
CA ASN A 20 8.37 7.19 -4.97
C ASN A 20 9.27 6.42 -4.00
N ASN A 21 8.91 6.40 -2.72
CA ASN A 21 9.72 5.72 -1.70
C ASN A 21 9.73 4.21 -1.90
N ILE A 22 8.60 3.63 -2.28
CA ILE A 22 8.54 2.20 -2.58
C ILE A 22 9.43 1.89 -3.79
N ALA A 23 9.31 2.68 -4.86
CA ALA A 23 10.13 2.48 -6.06
C ALA A 23 11.62 2.63 -5.74
N ASN A 24 11.98 3.61 -4.91
CA ASN A 24 13.37 3.82 -4.50
C ASN A 24 13.90 2.61 -3.73
N LEU A 25 13.10 2.04 -2.84
CA LEU A 25 13.52 0.85 -2.10
C LEU A 25 13.71 -0.34 -3.06
N LEU A 26 12.79 -0.54 -4.00
CA LEU A 26 12.89 -1.63 -4.97
C LEU A 26 14.14 -1.48 -5.86
N ASN A 27 14.56 -0.25 -6.11
CA ASN A 27 15.73 0.05 -6.95
C ASN A 27 17.05 0.10 -6.18
N ASP A 28 17.01 -0.04 -4.86
CA ASP A 28 18.21 0.02 -4.02
C ASP A 28 18.96 -1.31 -4.07
N GLU A 29 20.05 -1.35 -4.82
CA GLU A 29 20.84 -2.56 -5.02
C GLU A 29 21.65 -2.97 -3.78
N THR A 30 21.71 -2.12 -2.76
CA THR A 30 22.44 -2.42 -1.52
C THR A 30 21.59 -3.18 -0.52
N ILE A 31 20.29 -3.33 -0.78
CA ILE A 31 19.32 -3.99 0.09
C ILE A 31 18.87 -5.30 -0.56
N ASP A 32 18.94 -6.38 0.22
CA ASP A 32 18.44 -7.69 -0.21
C ASP A 32 16.99 -7.84 0.26
N LEU A 33 16.07 -7.52 -0.64
CA LEU A 33 14.62 -7.54 -0.34
C LEU A 33 14.02 -8.90 -0.66
N ASP A 34 13.29 -9.45 0.31
CA ASP A 34 12.51 -10.68 0.14
C ASP A 34 11.04 -10.36 -0.13
N ASP A 35 10.51 -9.28 0.45
CA ASP A 35 9.11 -8.91 0.29
C ASP A 35 8.88 -7.43 0.63
N VAL A 36 7.96 -6.81 -0.10
CA VAL A 36 7.51 -5.43 0.13
C VAL A 36 5.99 -5.41 0.10
N VAL A 37 5.39 -4.85 1.15
CA VAL A 37 3.94 -4.73 1.29
C VAL A 37 3.59 -3.26 1.47
N LEU A 38 2.51 -2.81 0.83
CA LEU A 38 1.89 -1.52 1.08
C LEU A 38 0.53 -1.76 1.72
N VAL A 39 0.33 -1.22 2.92
CA VAL A 39 -0.97 -1.27 3.60
C VAL A 39 -1.57 0.13 3.59
N THR A 40 -2.79 0.26 3.08
CA THR A 40 -3.53 1.53 3.02
C THR A 40 -4.77 1.46 3.89
N ASN A 41 -5.03 2.55 4.62
CA ASN A 41 -6.26 2.73 5.40
C ASN A 41 -6.63 4.22 5.45
N SER A 42 -7.77 4.54 6.02
CA SER A 42 -8.23 5.94 6.12
C SER A 42 -8.10 6.67 4.78
N GLY A 43 -7.51 7.84 4.74
CA GLY A 43 -7.30 8.61 3.51
C GLY A 43 -6.41 7.92 2.48
N GLY A 44 -5.62 6.94 2.87
CA GLY A 44 -4.78 6.17 1.96
C GLY A 44 -5.56 5.37 0.92
N LEU A 45 -6.87 5.15 1.15
CA LEU A 45 -7.75 4.54 0.17
C LEU A 45 -7.69 5.24 -1.18
N GLN A 46 -7.52 6.58 -1.19
CA GLN A 46 -7.50 7.36 -2.43
C GLN A 46 -6.38 6.93 -3.37
N LEU A 47 -5.27 6.41 -2.85
CA LEU A 47 -4.14 5.94 -3.66
C LEU A 47 -4.50 4.70 -4.48
N VAL A 48 -5.34 3.83 -3.95
CA VAL A 48 -5.59 2.50 -4.51
C VAL A 48 -6.93 2.37 -5.24
N LEU A 49 -7.64 3.47 -5.41
CA LEU A 49 -8.86 3.50 -6.23
C LEU A 49 -8.52 3.56 -7.73
N GLU A 50 -9.40 3.02 -8.56
CA GLU A 50 -9.24 3.04 -10.01
C GLU A 50 -9.05 4.44 -10.60
N ASP A 51 -9.59 5.47 -9.96
CA ASP A 51 -9.44 6.86 -10.40
C ASP A 51 -8.26 7.59 -9.72
N SER A 52 -7.39 6.87 -9.02
CA SER A 52 -6.21 7.46 -8.41
C SER A 52 -5.33 8.17 -9.44
N PRO A 53 -4.84 9.39 -9.15
CA PRO A 53 -3.84 10.03 -10.02
C PRO A 53 -2.56 9.21 -10.17
N GLU A 54 -2.27 8.33 -9.23
CA GLU A 54 -1.09 7.47 -9.23
C GLU A 54 -1.40 6.04 -9.68
N ARG A 55 -2.56 5.83 -10.31
CA ARG A 55 -3.03 4.50 -10.69
C ARG A 55 -2.00 3.69 -11.47
N GLU A 56 -1.41 4.28 -12.50
CA GLU A 56 -0.45 3.57 -13.35
C GLU A 56 0.80 3.16 -12.57
N ARG A 57 1.23 4.00 -11.63
CA ARG A 57 2.39 3.70 -10.80
C ARG A 57 2.09 2.59 -9.79
N VAL A 58 0.87 2.57 -9.24
CA VAL A 58 0.45 1.47 -8.35
C VAL A 58 0.41 0.16 -9.14
N VAL A 59 -0.12 0.18 -10.36
CA VAL A 59 -0.12 -1.00 -11.24
C VAL A 59 1.31 -1.49 -11.48
N GLU A 60 2.24 -0.58 -11.75
CA GLU A 60 3.65 -0.94 -11.93
C GLU A 60 4.25 -1.58 -10.69
N LEU A 61 3.93 -1.06 -9.49
CA LEU A 61 4.40 -1.65 -8.24
C LEU A 61 3.87 -3.08 -8.08
N LEU A 62 2.59 -3.29 -8.38
CA LEU A 62 1.98 -4.63 -8.36
C LEU A 62 2.70 -5.58 -9.31
N GLU A 63 3.01 -5.11 -10.52
CA GLU A 63 3.74 -5.90 -11.52
C GLU A 63 5.16 -6.23 -11.07
N ARG A 64 5.76 -5.38 -10.24
CA ARG A 64 7.09 -5.59 -9.67
C ARG A 64 7.07 -6.46 -8.40
N GLY A 65 5.92 -6.97 -8.02
CA GLY A 65 5.80 -7.91 -6.90
C GLY A 65 5.44 -7.30 -5.56
N VAL A 66 5.13 -6.00 -5.50
CA VAL A 66 4.63 -5.38 -4.26
C VAL A 66 3.22 -5.88 -3.99
N THR A 67 2.96 -6.31 -2.76
CA THR A 67 1.60 -6.66 -2.34
C THR A 67 0.94 -5.41 -1.78
N VAL A 68 -0.22 -5.05 -2.31
CA VAL A 68 -0.98 -3.87 -1.88
C VAL A 68 -2.25 -4.34 -1.17
N LYS A 69 -2.42 -3.92 0.09
CA LYS A 69 -3.51 -4.37 0.95
C LYS A 69 -4.29 -3.17 1.48
N GLN A 70 -5.59 -3.14 1.19
CA GLN A 70 -6.50 -2.09 1.63
C GLN A 70 -7.32 -2.56 2.83
N CYS A 71 -7.43 -1.71 3.84
CA CYS A 71 -8.24 -1.95 5.02
C CYS A 71 -9.74 -2.01 4.66
N GLN A 72 -10.40 -3.11 4.98
CA GLN A 72 -11.84 -3.28 4.76
C GLN A 72 -12.65 -2.32 5.66
N ASN A 73 -12.22 -2.12 6.90
CA ASN A 73 -12.91 -1.21 7.83
C ASN A 73 -13.02 0.21 7.26
N THR A 74 -12.03 0.66 6.49
CA THR A 74 -12.06 2.00 5.90
C THR A 74 -13.20 2.16 4.88
N ILE A 75 -13.48 1.12 4.09
CA ILE A 75 -14.51 1.22 3.07
C ILE A 75 -15.91 0.89 3.58
N GLU A 76 -16.03 0.24 4.73
CA GLU A 76 -17.34 -0.02 5.34
C GLU A 76 -18.01 1.30 5.70
N GLY A 77 -19.28 1.43 5.37
CA GLY A 77 -20.03 2.66 5.58
C GLY A 77 -19.82 3.72 4.49
N THR A 78 -18.99 3.43 3.48
CA THR A 78 -18.83 4.26 2.28
C THR A 78 -19.52 3.59 1.10
N ASP A 79 -19.58 4.28 -0.04
CA ASP A 79 -20.09 3.71 -1.29
C ASP A 79 -19.03 2.91 -2.05
N VAL A 80 -17.80 2.88 -1.56
CA VAL A 80 -16.69 2.17 -2.20
C VAL A 80 -16.84 0.66 -2.00
N THR A 81 -16.62 -0.09 -3.08
CA THR A 81 -16.64 -1.56 -3.05
C THR A 81 -15.30 -2.09 -3.59
N ALA A 82 -15.09 -3.39 -3.46
CA ALA A 82 -13.90 -4.05 -4.00
C ALA A 82 -13.72 -3.78 -5.51
N ALA A 83 -14.83 -3.61 -6.24
CA ALA A 83 -14.80 -3.34 -7.69
C ALA A 83 -14.21 -1.96 -8.02
N ASP A 84 -14.18 -1.03 -7.07
CA ASP A 84 -13.65 0.31 -7.27
C ASP A 84 -12.14 0.36 -7.04
N LEU A 85 -11.54 -0.69 -6.50
CA LEU A 85 -10.10 -0.76 -6.26
C LEU A 85 -9.36 -1.15 -7.53
N ILE A 86 -8.11 -0.68 -7.63
CA ILE A 86 -7.21 -1.13 -8.70
C ILE A 86 -7.10 -2.65 -8.66
N ASP A 87 -7.19 -3.29 -9.83
CA ASP A 87 -7.09 -4.75 -9.93
C ASP A 87 -5.76 -5.24 -9.36
N GLY A 88 -5.82 -6.23 -8.48
CA GLY A 88 -4.65 -6.75 -7.78
C GLY A 88 -4.50 -6.23 -6.36
N VAL A 89 -5.23 -5.19 -5.96
CA VAL A 89 -5.27 -4.74 -4.57
C VAL A 89 -6.12 -5.72 -3.76
N GLU A 90 -5.55 -6.20 -2.65
CA GLU A 90 -6.24 -7.15 -1.77
C GLU A 90 -6.94 -6.41 -0.64
N LEU A 91 -8.09 -6.91 -0.21
CA LEU A 91 -8.76 -6.42 0.99
C LEU A 91 -8.32 -7.25 2.19
N VAL A 92 -8.04 -6.58 3.31
CA VAL A 92 -7.78 -7.22 4.59
C VAL A 92 -8.81 -6.70 5.60
N PRO A 93 -9.21 -7.52 6.60
CA PRO A 93 -10.25 -7.10 7.55
C PRO A 93 -9.90 -5.82 8.29
N SER A 94 -8.63 -5.63 8.63
CA SER A 94 -8.15 -4.48 9.39
C SER A 94 -6.72 -4.13 8.96
N GLY A 95 -6.51 -2.88 8.57
CA GLY A 95 -5.17 -2.41 8.21
C GLY A 95 -4.21 -2.49 9.39
N VAL A 96 -4.65 -2.04 10.58
CA VAL A 96 -3.80 -2.10 11.78
C VAL A 96 -3.54 -3.54 12.22
N GLY A 97 -4.49 -4.45 12.01
CA GLY A 97 -4.28 -5.87 12.25
C GLY A 97 -3.21 -6.45 11.34
N GLU A 98 -3.28 -6.10 10.06
CA GLU A 98 -2.29 -6.54 9.08
C GLU A 98 -0.90 -6.00 9.39
N LEU A 99 -0.81 -4.71 9.74
CA LEU A 99 0.45 -4.10 10.16
C LEU A 99 1.05 -4.77 11.37
N THR A 100 0.21 -5.10 12.35
CA THR A 100 0.65 -5.79 13.57
C THR A 100 1.22 -7.17 13.21
N ARG A 101 0.50 -7.93 12.38
CA ARG A 101 0.94 -9.27 11.99
C ARG A 101 2.27 -9.21 11.23
N LEU A 102 2.40 -8.32 10.26
CA LEU A 102 3.61 -8.20 9.46
C LEU A 102 4.81 -7.79 10.32
N GLN A 103 4.63 -6.85 11.24
CA GLN A 103 5.72 -6.44 12.13
C GLN A 103 6.15 -7.58 13.05
N ASN A 104 5.23 -8.41 13.51
CA ASN A 104 5.57 -9.60 14.29
C ASN A 104 6.33 -10.64 13.46
N GLU A 105 6.17 -10.59 12.13
CA GLU A 105 6.91 -11.46 11.21
C GLU A 105 8.26 -10.88 10.80
N GLY A 106 8.64 -9.74 11.36
CA GLY A 106 9.96 -9.13 11.11
C GLY A 106 10.00 -8.05 10.04
N TYR A 107 8.85 -7.59 9.55
CA TYR A 107 8.83 -6.50 8.55
C TYR A 107 9.23 -5.18 9.18
N ALA A 108 10.13 -4.47 8.50
CA ALA A 108 10.45 -3.08 8.85
C ALA A 108 9.23 -2.21 8.52
N TYR A 109 8.85 -1.32 9.44
CA TYR A 109 7.67 -0.47 9.30
C TYR A 109 8.09 0.92 8.84
N LEU A 110 7.59 1.35 7.68
CA LEU A 110 7.96 2.63 7.05
C LEU A 110 6.71 3.48 6.80
N VAL A 111 6.76 4.74 7.26
CA VAL A 111 5.72 5.73 7.02
C VAL A 111 6.37 6.92 6.33
N PRO A 112 6.26 7.00 5.00
CA PRO A 112 6.84 8.13 4.24
C PRO A 112 6.20 9.47 4.55
#